data_62f640347fde2c88420529f3b7280f5e
#
_entry.id   62f640347fde2c88420529f3b7280f5e
#
_cell.length_a   1.000
_cell.length_b   1.000
_cell.length_c   1.000
_cell.angle_alpha   90.00
_cell.angle_beta   90.00
_cell.angle_gamma   90.00
#
_symmetry.space_group_name_H-M   'P 1'
#
loop_
_entity.id
_entity.type
_entity.pdbx_description
1 polymer ?
#
loop_
_entity_poly.entity_id
_entity_poly.type
_entity_poly.pdbx_seq_one_letter_code
_entity_poly.pdbx_strand_id
1 'polypeptide(L)'
;ARKTSPDYVVAYASDPAAPTASWVSEQLGLPGNSYKSVKTLAEKDLFRKYLRDNGFNTPKAISVDSNFHLNDLESLEFPVIVKPTDSSGSKGVTRVENKGDIEVAISYALSFSRNKRVIIEEFIESHGCQLHGDGFVENGELVFLHLGEHHYNVNINPFVPYSTTWPNTRLDNEIAVIKKELFKAIKLSGFKNGAVNIEVRTKDSGEVYIM
;
A
#
# COMPACT_ATOMS: atom_id res chain seq x y z
N ALA A 1 25.46 -8.60 -8.44
CA ALA A 1 25.92 -7.35 -7.87
C ALA A 1 27.41 -7.41 -7.49
N ARG A 2 27.86 -8.32 -6.60
CA ARG A 2 29.28 -8.39 -6.18
C ARG A 2 30.27 -8.51 -7.34
N LYS A 3 29.93 -9.22 -8.41
CA LYS A 3 30.79 -9.40 -9.60
C LYS A 3 30.92 -8.16 -10.48
N THR A 4 29.97 -7.23 -10.38
CA THR A 4 29.87 -6.04 -11.23
C THR A 4 30.28 -4.76 -10.52
N SER A 5 30.52 -4.82 -9.20
CA SER A 5 30.88 -3.68 -8.33
C SER A 5 30.07 -2.42 -8.66
N PRO A 6 28.71 -2.48 -8.55
CA PRO A 6 27.88 -1.34 -8.91
C PRO A 6 28.02 -0.23 -7.87
N ASP A 7 27.85 1.01 -8.28
CA ASP A 7 27.78 2.17 -7.38
C ASP A 7 26.40 2.30 -6.72
N TYR A 8 25.34 1.84 -7.43
CA TYR A 8 23.94 1.91 -6.97
C TYR A 8 23.16 0.67 -7.40
N VAL A 9 22.13 0.32 -6.61
CA VAL A 9 21.13 -0.68 -6.99
C VAL A 9 19.75 -0.05 -6.88
N VAL A 10 19.01 -0.05 -7.99
CA VAL A 10 17.70 0.58 -8.06
C VAL A 10 16.63 -0.39 -8.56
N ALA A 11 15.41 -0.23 -8.08
CA ALA A 11 14.22 -0.90 -8.59
C ALA A 11 13.40 0.12 -9.38
N TYR A 12 13.64 0.20 -10.68
CA TYR A 12 12.92 1.14 -11.53
C TYR A 12 11.51 0.64 -11.82
N ALA A 13 10.50 1.45 -11.48
CA ALA A 13 9.08 1.19 -11.72
C ALA A 13 8.61 -0.23 -11.31
N SER A 14 9.13 -0.75 -10.20
CA SER A 14 8.84 -2.12 -9.75
C SER A 14 8.77 -2.23 -8.24
N ASP A 15 7.58 -2.05 -7.67
CA ASP A 15 7.34 -2.22 -6.23
C ASP A 15 7.82 -3.58 -5.71
N PRO A 16 7.57 -4.71 -6.42
CA PRO A 16 8.02 -6.00 -5.96
C PRO A 16 9.54 -6.17 -5.91
N ALA A 17 10.29 -5.37 -6.66
CA ALA A 17 11.76 -5.44 -6.68
C ALA A 17 12.41 -4.49 -5.65
N ALA A 18 11.67 -3.50 -5.17
CA ALA A 18 12.21 -2.49 -4.26
C ALA A 18 12.81 -3.07 -2.96
N PRO A 19 12.17 -4.02 -2.25
CA PRO A 19 12.78 -4.65 -1.07
C PRO A 19 14.08 -5.39 -1.41
N THR A 20 14.15 -6.07 -2.54
CA THR A 20 15.37 -6.76 -2.97
C THR A 20 16.49 -5.79 -3.29
N ALA A 21 16.20 -4.70 -3.99
CA ALA A 21 17.18 -3.67 -4.32
C ALA A 21 17.75 -3.02 -3.05
N SER A 22 16.90 -2.66 -2.10
CA SER A 22 17.34 -2.07 -0.83
C SER A 22 18.17 -3.05 0.01
N TRP A 23 17.76 -4.32 0.07
CA TRP A 23 18.55 -5.34 0.76
C TRP A 23 19.94 -5.52 0.15
N VAL A 24 20.04 -5.60 -1.19
CA VAL A 24 21.33 -5.71 -1.88
C VAL A 24 22.20 -4.49 -1.62
N SER A 25 21.65 -3.28 -1.68
CA SER A 25 22.38 -2.05 -1.36
C SER A 25 22.96 -2.10 0.06
N GLU A 26 22.12 -2.47 1.03
CA GLU A 26 22.53 -2.58 2.44
C GLU A 26 23.63 -3.62 2.66
N GLN A 27 23.52 -4.82 2.02
CA GLN A 27 24.54 -5.87 2.10
C GLN A 27 25.88 -5.51 1.44
N LEU A 28 25.89 -4.56 0.52
CA LEU A 28 27.08 -4.09 -0.19
C LEU A 28 27.63 -2.76 0.37
N GLY A 29 26.95 -2.17 1.38
CA GLY A 29 27.32 -0.85 1.91
C GLY A 29 27.13 0.29 0.91
N LEU A 30 26.22 0.12 -0.06
CA LEU A 30 25.91 1.12 -1.08
C LEU A 30 24.87 2.13 -0.56
N PRO A 31 24.83 3.34 -1.13
CA PRO A 31 23.80 4.30 -0.83
C PRO A 31 22.38 3.75 -1.13
N GLY A 32 21.41 4.04 -0.25
CA GLY A 32 20.03 3.58 -0.42
C GLY A 32 19.21 3.69 0.86
N ASN A 33 17.96 3.35 0.75
CA ASN A 33 17.07 3.21 1.91
C ASN A 33 17.35 1.91 2.64
N SER A 34 17.08 1.88 3.96
CA SER A 34 17.18 0.64 4.72
C SER A 34 16.18 -0.40 4.20
N TYR A 35 16.61 -1.67 4.17
CA TYR A 35 15.71 -2.78 3.81
C TYR A 35 14.44 -2.79 4.65
N LYS A 36 14.58 -2.54 5.96
CA LYS A 36 13.44 -2.48 6.88
C LYS A 36 12.41 -1.43 6.47
N SER A 37 12.85 -0.21 6.14
CA SER A 37 11.94 0.87 5.73
C SER A 37 11.20 0.51 4.43
N VAL A 38 11.95 0.12 3.39
CA VAL A 38 11.36 -0.23 2.09
C VAL A 38 10.40 -1.41 2.22
N LYS A 39 10.79 -2.46 2.95
CA LYS A 39 9.93 -3.62 3.18
C LYS A 39 8.65 -3.25 3.92
N THR A 40 8.75 -2.41 4.94
CA THR A 40 7.59 -1.94 5.70
C THR A 40 6.59 -1.18 4.82
N LEU A 41 7.06 -0.36 3.90
CA LEU A 41 6.19 0.38 2.98
C LEU A 41 5.65 -0.49 1.83
N ALA A 42 6.39 -1.52 1.40
CA ALA A 42 6.04 -2.35 0.26
C ALA A 42 5.14 -3.56 0.59
N GLU A 43 5.27 -4.17 1.78
CA GLU A 43 4.45 -5.30 2.20
C GLU A 43 3.22 -4.83 2.98
N LYS A 44 2.04 -5.17 2.48
CA LYS A 44 0.76 -4.61 2.97
C LYS A 44 0.47 -4.90 4.43
N ASP A 45 0.78 -6.10 4.90
CA ASP A 45 0.58 -6.48 6.31
C ASP A 45 1.53 -5.72 7.24
N LEU A 46 2.78 -5.53 6.83
CA LEU A 46 3.74 -4.73 7.57
C LEU A 46 3.35 -3.25 7.56
N PHE A 47 2.87 -2.76 6.41
CA PHE A 47 2.42 -1.39 6.28
C PHE A 47 1.19 -1.10 7.16
N ARG A 48 0.17 -1.98 7.17
CA ARG A 48 -0.98 -1.83 8.08
C ARG A 48 -0.58 -1.86 9.56
N LYS A 49 0.34 -2.77 9.91
CA LYS A 49 0.89 -2.80 11.28
C LYS A 49 1.60 -1.48 11.61
N TYR A 50 2.45 -1.00 10.71
CA TYR A 50 3.17 0.26 10.86
C TYR A 50 2.22 1.45 11.07
N LEU A 51 1.18 1.57 10.25
CA LEU A 51 0.19 2.65 10.37
C LEU A 51 -0.52 2.59 11.72
N ARG A 52 -0.99 1.43 12.13
CA ARG A 52 -1.65 1.22 13.42
C ARG A 52 -0.76 1.56 14.60
N ASP A 53 0.48 1.07 14.60
CA ASP A 53 1.43 1.27 15.69
C ASP A 53 1.84 2.74 15.85
N ASN A 54 1.68 3.57 14.80
CA ASN A 54 1.99 5.00 14.81
C ASN A 54 0.75 5.90 14.89
N GLY A 55 -0.42 5.33 15.16
CA GLY A 55 -1.67 6.07 15.40
C GLY A 55 -2.28 6.71 14.15
N PHE A 56 -2.07 6.11 12.97
CA PHE A 56 -2.80 6.48 11.76
C PHE A 56 -4.11 5.71 11.64
N ASN A 57 -5.08 6.30 10.97
CA ASN A 57 -6.26 5.55 10.56
C ASN A 57 -5.83 4.46 9.56
N THR A 58 -6.28 3.27 9.81
CA THR A 58 -6.01 2.10 8.97
C THR A 58 -7.20 1.14 9.05
N PRO A 59 -7.56 0.46 7.96
CA PRO A 59 -8.59 -0.56 8.03
C PRO A 59 -8.17 -1.63 9.04
N LYS A 60 -9.13 -2.20 9.75
CA LYS A 60 -8.90 -3.39 10.53
C LYS A 60 -8.48 -4.51 9.58
N ALA A 61 -7.40 -5.18 9.89
CA ALA A 61 -6.76 -6.10 8.96
C ALA A 61 -6.15 -7.29 9.68
N ILE A 62 -6.24 -8.45 9.04
CA ILE A 62 -5.66 -9.71 9.48
C ILE A 62 -4.82 -10.29 8.35
N SER A 63 -3.61 -10.72 8.67
CA SER A 63 -2.76 -11.41 7.70
C SER A 63 -2.75 -12.91 7.98
N VAL A 64 -3.01 -13.69 6.94
CA VAL A 64 -3.12 -15.15 7.03
C VAL A 64 -2.24 -15.83 5.98
N ASP A 65 -1.99 -17.12 6.18
CA ASP A 65 -1.38 -18.03 5.21
C ASP A 65 -2.34 -19.19 4.86
N SER A 66 -1.84 -20.24 4.25
CA SER A 66 -2.65 -21.41 3.87
C SER A 66 -3.23 -22.21 5.05
N ASN A 67 -2.77 -21.95 6.27
CA ASN A 67 -3.17 -22.68 7.48
C ASN A 67 -4.16 -21.88 8.35
N PHE A 68 -4.82 -20.88 7.77
CA PHE A 68 -5.77 -20.05 8.50
C PHE A 68 -7.01 -20.82 8.96
N HIS A 69 -7.65 -20.33 10.01
CA HIS A 69 -8.94 -20.81 10.46
C HIS A 69 -10.00 -19.71 10.33
N LEU A 70 -11.24 -20.09 9.98
CA LEU A 70 -12.34 -19.11 9.83
C LEU A 70 -12.60 -18.29 11.09
N ASN A 71 -12.29 -18.84 12.27
CA ASN A 71 -12.42 -18.14 13.54
C ASN A 71 -11.43 -16.98 13.67
N ASP A 72 -10.30 -17.00 12.97
CA ASP A 72 -9.33 -15.91 12.96
C ASP A 72 -9.93 -14.63 12.38
N LEU A 73 -11.01 -14.75 11.59
CA LEU A 73 -11.66 -13.67 10.86
C LEU A 73 -12.89 -13.07 11.57
N GLU A 74 -13.27 -13.59 12.74
CA GLU A 74 -14.49 -13.17 13.45
C GLU A 74 -14.52 -11.69 13.84
N SER A 75 -13.34 -11.09 13.96
CA SER A 75 -13.24 -9.69 14.32
C SER A 75 -13.44 -8.72 13.16
N LEU A 76 -13.52 -9.19 11.90
CA LEU A 76 -13.68 -8.36 10.71
C LEU A 76 -15.15 -8.14 10.38
N GLU A 77 -15.47 -6.91 9.99
CA GLU A 77 -16.77 -6.52 9.46
C GLU A 77 -16.76 -6.56 7.93
N PHE A 78 -17.78 -7.19 7.33
CA PHE A 78 -17.92 -7.26 5.87
C PHE A 78 -18.64 -5.99 5.33
N PRO A 79 -18.32 -5.58 4.08
CA PRO A 79 -17.42 -6.23 3.12
C PRO A 79 -15.94 -6.07 3.47
N VAL A 80 -15.14 -7.05 3.02
CA VAL A 80 -13.68 -7.03 3.17
C VAL A 80 -12.98 -7.09 1.81
N ILE A 81 -11.74 -6.65 1.78
CA ILE A 81 -10.83 -6.86 0.65
C ILE A 81 -9.81 -7.93 1.00
N VAL A 82 -9.70 -8.92 0.15
CA VAL A 82 -8.69 -9.99 0.21
C VAL A 82 -7.64 -9.75 -0.86
N LYS A 83 -6.37 -9.70 -0.49
CA LYS A 83 -5.28 -9.41 -1.44
C LYS A 83 -3.94 -10.01 -1.01
N PRO A 84 -3.03 -10.34 -1.95
CA PRO A 84 -1.66 -10.76 -1.61
C PRO A 84 -0.93 -9.64 -0.87
N THR A 85 -0.08 -9.99 0.10
CA THR A 85 0.71 -8.99 0.83
C THR A 85 1.80 -8.34 -0.01
N ASP A 86 2.31 -9.03 -1.03
CA ASP A 86 3.53 -8.71 -1.79
C ASP A 86 3.33 -8.60 -3.31
N SER A 87 2.09 -8.40 -3.77
CA SER A 87 1.73 -8.19 -5.18
C SER A 87 1.31 -6.76 -5.44
N SER A 88 1.43 -6.30 -6.69
CA SER A 88 1.02 -4.99 -7.19
C SER A 88 0.09 -5.11 -8.41
N GLY A 89 -0.52 -3.99 -8.82
CA GLY A 89 -1.39 -3.95 -10.01
C GLY A 89 -2.70 -4.73 -9.83
N SER A 90 -3.25 -4.73 -8.63
CA SER A 90 -4.54 -5.36 -8.26
C SER A 90 -4.63 -6.86 -8.57
N LYS A 91 -3.51 -7.55 -8.78
CA LYS A 91 -3.47 -9.01 -8.99
C LYS A 91 -3.85 -9.75 -7.72
N GLY A 92 -4.81 -10.64 -7.82
CA GLY A 92 -5.28 -11.43 -6.69
C GLY A 92 -6.14 -10.64 -5.69
N VAL A 93 -6.68 -9.49 -6.07
CA VAL A 93 -7.57 -8.68 -5.23
C VAL A 93 -9.02 -9.09 -5.44
N THR A 94 -9.74 -9.31 -4.34
CA THR A 94 -11.17 -9.65 -4.35
C THR A 94 -11.87 -8.90 -3.23
N ARG A 95 -12.99 -8.25 -3.54
CA ARG A 95 -13.95 -7.75 -2.55
C ARG A 95 -14.91 -8.89 -2.21
N VAL A 96 -15.09 -9.14 -0.93
CA VAL A 96 -15.93 -10.21 -0.40
C VAL A 96 -17.03 -9.59 0.44
N GLU A 97 -18.29 -9.83 0.03
CA GLU A 97 -19.46 -9.24 0.69
C GLU A 97 -19.89 -10.03 1.92
N ASN A 98 -19.61 -11.32 1.97
CA ASN A 98 -20.02 -12.19 3.06
C ASN A 98 -19.01 -13.31 3.34
N LYS A 99 -19.08 -13.89 4.54
CA LYS A 99 -18.12 -14.90 5.03
C LYS A 99 -18.06 -16.17 4.18
N GLY A 100 -19.14 -16.50 3.45
CA GLY A 100 -19.20 -17.75 2.68
C GLY A 100 -18.22 -17.83 1.51
N ASP A 101 -17.80 -16.68 0.96
CA ASP A 101 -16.93 -16.60 -0.22
C ASP A 101 -15.45 -16.39 0.13
N ILE A 102 -15.13 -16.29 1.43
CA ILE A 102 -13.80 -15.86 1.89
C ILE A 102 -12.69 -16.85 1.54
N GLU A 103 -12.94 -18.15 1.66
CA GLU A 103 -11.94 -19.20 1.39
C GLU A 103 -11.50 -19.21 -0.08
N VAL A 104 -12.46 -19.01 -0.98
CA VAL A 104 -12.18 -18.92 -2.43
C VAL A 104 -11.32 -17.69 -2.71
N ALA A 105 -11.67 -16.55 -2.12
CA ALA A 105 -10.90 -15.31 -2.28
C ALA A 105 -9.48 -15.42 -1.71
N ILE A 106 -9.29 -16.07 -0.55
CA ILE A 106 -7.98 -16.32 0.03
C ILE A 106 -7.14 -17.24 -0.88
N SER A 107 -7.71 -18.33 -1.35
CA SER A 107 -7.03 -19.26 -2.25
C SER A 107 -6.60 -18.57 -3.55
N TYR A 108 -7.46 -17.73 -4.11
CA TYR A 108 -7.14 -16.92 -5.27
C TYR A 108 -6.00 -15.93 -4.99
N ALA A 109 -6.05 -15.20 -3.89
CA ALA A 109 -4.99 -14.27 -3.51
C ALA A 109 -3.65 -14.97 -3.24
N LEU A 110 -3.65 -16.15 -2.59
CA LEU A 110 -2.45 -16.97 -2.35
C LEU A 110 -1.76 -17.40 -3.64
N SER A 111 -2.51 -17.60 -4.73
CA SER A 111 -1.94 -17.96 -6.03
C SER A 111 -1.06 -16.85 -6.63
N PHE A 112 -1.27 -15.59 -6.25
CA PHE A 112 -0.49 -14.42 -6.67
C PHE A 112 0.54 -13.96 -5.63
N SER A 113 0.54 -14.56 -4.44
CA SER A 113 1.47 -14.20 -3.37
C SER A 113 2.77 -15.02 -3.47
N ARG A 114 3.91 -14.35 -3.49
CA ARG A 114 5.25 -14.98 -3.51
C ARG A 114 5.66 -15.44 -2.12
N ASN A 115 5.33 -14.65 -1.09
CA ASN A 115 5.62 -14.99 0.31
C ASN A 115 4.54 -15.88 0.95
N LYS A 116 3.50 -16.30 0.15
CA LYS A 116 2.40 -17.17 0.58
C LYS A 116 1.57 -16.60 1.73
N ARG A 117 1.45 -15.27 1.76
CA ARG A 117 0.64 -14.54 2.73
C ARG A 117 -0.39 -13.66 2.03
N VAL A 118 -1.54 -13.55 2.66
CA VAL A 118 -2.68 -12.75 2.23
C VAL A 118 -3.05 -11.81 3.36
N ILE A 119 -3.47 -10.61 3.02
CA ILE A 119 -4.11 -9.69 3.97
C ILE A 119 -5.60 -9.61 3.64
N ILE A 120 -6.40 -9.66 4.68
CA ILE A 120 -7.85 -9.46 4.66
C ILE A 120 -8.12 -8.20 5.46
N GLU A 121 -8.70 -7.20 4.84
CA GLU A 121 -8.94 -5.90 5.48
C GLU A 121 -10.36 -5.39 5.22
N GLU A 122 -10.95 -4.72 6.19
CA GLU A 122 -12.25 -4.06 6.05
C GLU A 122 -12.21 -3.10 4.86
N PHE A 123 -13.27 -3.10 4.06
CA PHE A 123 -13.37 -2.21 2.92
C PHE A 123 -13.64 -0.78 3.38
N ILE A 124 -12.74 0.13 3.06
CA ILE A 124 -12.93 1.55 3.34
C ILE A 124 -13.67 2.18 2.16
N GLU A 125 -14.93 2.51 2.34
CA GLU A 125 -15.68 3.32 1.39
C GLU A 125 -15.02 4.70 1.31
N SER A 126 -14.74 5.16 0.08
CA SER A 126 -14.10 6.46 -0.12
C SER A 126 -15.15 7.53 -0.36
N HIS A 127 -15.02 8.65 0.33
CA HIS A 127 -15.70 9.88 -0.06
C HIS A 127 -15.14 10.36 -1.40
N GLY A 128 -15.93 10.34 -2.46
CA GLY A 128 -15.49 10.67 -3.81
C GLY A 128 -14.44 9.71 -4.38
N CYS A 129 -13.68 10.16 -5.35
CA CYS A 129 -12.65 9.37 -5.99
C CYS A 129 -11.49 9.05 -5.03
N GLN A 130 -10.91 7.86 -5.17
CA GLN A 130 -9.66 7.53 -4.50
C GLN A 130 -8.57 8.43 -5.04
N LEU A 131 -7.81 9.07 -4.14
CA LEU A 131 -6.65 9.84 -4.53
C LEU A 131 -5.47 8.92 -4.80
N HIS A 132 -4.75 9.25 -5.83
CA HIS A 132 -3.52 8.58 -6.24
C HIS A 132 -2.48 9.63 -6.61
N GLY A 133 -1.22 9.33 -6.40
CA GLY A 133 -0.18 10.24 -6.81
C GLY A 133 1.21 9.71 -6.58
N ASP A 134 2.14 10.57 -6.96
CA ASP A 134 3.55 10.31 -6.80
C ASP A 134 4.16 11.39 -5.91
N GLY A 135 5.11 10.97 -5.11
CA GLY A 135 5.92 11.84 -4.30
C GLY A 135 7.40 11.57 -4.46
N PHE A 136 8.21 12.52 -4.04
CA PHE A 136 9.65 12.34 -3.94
C PHE A 136 10.13 12.73 -2.56
N VAL A 137 10.92 11.86 -1.97
CA VAL A 137 11.49 12.04 -0.64
C VAL A 137 12.97 12.36 -0.76
N GLU A 138 13.41 13.38 -0.07
CA GLU A 138 14.81 13.76 0.07
C GLU A 138 15.15 13.94 1.54
N ASN A 139 16.19 13.26 2.01
CA ASN A 139 16.65 13.30 3.40
C ASN A 139 15.56 12.98 4.45
N GLY A 140 14.56 12.16 4.06
CA GLY A 140 13.45 11.78 4.92
C GLY A 140 12.28 12.76 4.93
N GLU A 141 12.31 13.77 4.07
CA GLU A 141 11.23 14.72 3.89
C GLU A 141 10.59 14.55 2.51
N LEU A 142 9.27 14.57 2.46
CA LEU A 142 8.51 14.52 1.22
C LEU A 142 8.54 15.91 0.55
N VAL A 143 9.49 16.09 -0.38
CA VAL A 143 9.76 17.40 -1.01
C VAL A 143 8.89 17.66 -2.24
N PHE A 144 8.33 16.64 -2.83
CA PHE A 144 7.39 16.73 -3.94
C PHE A 144 6.20 15.80 -3.67
N LEU A 145 5.00 16.28 -3.99
CA LEU A 145 3.77 15.49 -3.94
C LEU A 145 2.76 16.05 -4.94
N HIS A 146 2.30 15.20 -5.83
CA HIS A 146 1.21 15.51 -6.75
C HIS A 146 0.14 14.43 -6.65
N LEU A 147 -1.08 14.82 -6.31
CA LEU A 147 -2.23 13.94 -6.14
C LEU A 147 -3.26 14.19 -7.24
N GLY A 148 -3.68 13.15 -7.90
CA GLY A 148 -4.80 13.10 -8.83
C GLY A 148 -5.90 12.17 -8.33
N GLU A 149 -6.88 11.89 -9.17
CA GLU A 149 -8.04 11.05 -8.88
C GLU A 149 -8.07 9.84 -9.77
N HIS A 150 -8.18 8.66 -9.18
CA HIS A 150 -8.42 7.41 -9.90
C HIS A 150 -9.88 7.23 -10.24
N HIS A 151 -10.14 6.86 -11.49
CA HIS A 151 -11.48 6.52 -11.97
C HIS A 151 -11.55 5.03 -12.31
N TYR A 152 -12.60 4.37 -11.80
CA TYR A 152 -12.80 2.94 -11.94
C TYR A 152 -14.05 2.64 -12.75
N ASN A 153 -13.99 1.62 -13.62
CA ASN A 153 -15.18 1.08 -14.27
C ASN A 153 -15.59 -0.22 -13.55
N VAL A 154 -16.59 -0.11 -12.69
CA VAL A 154 -17.08 -1.23 -11.87
C VAL A 154 -17.60 -2.41 -12.69
N ASN A 155 -18.03 -2.17 -13.94
CA ASN A 155 -18.52 -3.22 -14.83
C ASN A 155 -17.40 -4.00 -15.53
N ILE A 156 -16.17 -3.47 -15.52
CA ILE A 156 -14.99 -4.12 -16.13
C ILE A 156 -14.08 -4.65 -15.03
N ASN A 157 -13.54 -3.76 -14.21
CA ASN A 157 -12.71 -4.11 -13.07
C ASN A 157 -12.76 -2.98 -12.04
N PRO A 158 -13.36 -3.21 -10.86
CA PRO A 158 -13.49 -2.19 -9.83
C PRO A 158 -12.18 -1.87 -9.09
N PHE A 159 -11.10 -2.62 -9.36
CA PHE A 159 -9.82 -2.49 -8.65
C PHE A 159 -8.68 -1.97 -9.51
N VAL A 160 -8.88 -1.88 -10.83
CA VAL A 160 -7.90 -1.32 -11.76
C VAL A 160 -8.45 -0.02 -12.31
N PRO A 161 -7.81 1.13 -12.04
CA PRO A 161 -8.26 2.39 -12.59
C PRO A 161 -8.07 2.38 -14.12
N TYR A 162 -9.07 2.87 -14.85
CA TYR A 162 -8.98 3.05 -16.29
C TYR A 162 -8.41 4.40 -16.68
N SER A 163 -8.45 5.37 -15.78
CA SER A 163 -7.84 6.69 -15.97
C SER A 163 -7.49 7.34 -14.64
N THR A 164 -6.59 8.29 -14.69
CA THR A 164 -6.28 9.21 -13.59
C THR A 164 -6.33 10.63 -14.12
N THR A 165 -6.96 11.54 -13.37
CA THR A 165 -7.06 12.95 -13.74
C THR A 165 -6.31 13.83 -12.76
N TRP A 166 -5.70 14.89 -13.29
CA TRP A 166 -5.05 15.96 -12.54
C TRP A 166 -5.53 17.33 -13.05
N PRO A 167 -5.65 18.33 -12.18
CA PRO A 167 -5.55 18.23 -10.72
C PRO A 167 -6.72 17.42 -10.14
N ASN A 168 -6.61 17.03 -8.85
CA ASN A 168 -7.76 16.48 -8.13
C ASN A 168 -8.80 17.58 -7.85
N THR A 169 -10.04 17.16 -7.53
CA THR A 169 -11.16 18.08 -7.27
C THR A 169 -11.41 18.36 -5.78
N ARG A 170 -10.53 17.86 -4.90
CA ARG A 170 -10.66 18.03 -3.44
C ARG A 170 -10.40 19.48 -3.03
N LEU A 171 -11.02 19.88 -1.94
CA LEU A 171 -10.80 21.19 -1.34
C LEU A 171 -9.38 21.31 -0.75
N ASP A 172 -8.82 22.52 -0.78
CA ASP A 172 -7.46 22.78 -0.29
C ASP A 172 -7.26 22.37 1.18
N ASN A 173 -8.26 22.52 2.03
CA ASN A 173 -8.21 22.10 3.42
C ASN A 173 -8.17 20.57 3.58
N GLU A 174 -8.86 19.81 2.73
CA GLU A 174 -8.79 18.34 2.71
C GLU A 174 -7.39 17.89 2.29
N ILE A 175 -6.87 18.48 1.21
CA ILE A 175 -5.52 18.21 0.73
C ILE A 175 -4.47 18.56 1.79
N ALA A 176 -4.65 19.63 2.56
CA ALA A 176 -3.72 19.99 3.64
C ALA A 176 -3.67 18.91 4.74
N VAL A 177 -4.81 18.33 5.12
CA VAL A 177 -4.88 17.24 6.09
C VAL A 177 -4.19 16.00 5.53
N ILE A 178 -4.48 15.62 4.28
CA ILE A 178 -3.86 14.47 3.61
C ILE A 178 -2.33 14.63 3.55
N LYS A 179 -1.84 15.79 3.13
CA LYS A 179 -0.40 16.08 3.09
C LYS A 179 0.26 15.91 4.46
N LYS A 180 -0.37 16.42 5.51
CA LYS A 180 0.13 16.30 6.88
C LYS A 180 0.30 14.84 7.31
N GLU A 181 -0.70 13.98 7.03
CA GLU A 181 -0.63 12.56 7.34
C GLU A 181 0.44 11.85 6.51
N LEU A 182 0.57 12.16 5.22
CA LEU A 182 1.59 11.59 4.35
C LEU A 182 3.01 11.99 4.79
N PHE A 183 3.24 13.26 5.11
CA PHE A 183 4.53 13.72 5.61
C PHE A 183 4.92 13.04 6.92
N LYS A 184 3.96 12.92 7.85
CA LYS A 184 4.17 12.18 9.09
C LYS A 184 4.51 10.72 8.83
N ALA A 185 3.77 10.05 7.94
CA ALA A 185 4.00 8.65 7.63
C ALA A 185 5.38 8.42 7.00
N ILE A 186 5.77 9.21 6.01
CA ILE A 186 7.10 9.10 5.39
C ILE A 186 8.21 9.32 6.42
N LYS A 187 8.11 10.39 7.21
CA LYS A 187 9.12 10.72 8.23
C LYS A 187 9.33 9.61 9.25
N LEU A 188 8.23 9.04 9.76
CA LEU A 188 8.29 7.96 10.77
C LEU A 188 8.73 6.62 10.18
N SER A 189 8.53 6.39 8.87
CA SER A 189 8.95 5.14 8.21
C SER A 189 10.47 4.97 8.13
N GLY A 190 11.21 6.07 8.26
CA GLY A 190 12.66 6.09 8.05
C GLY A 190 13.10 5.99 6.59
N PHE A 191 12.16 6.12 5.64
CA PHE A 191 12.49 6.23 4.22
C PHE A 191 13.21 7.54 3.96
N LYS A 192 14.36 7.52 3.27
CA LYS A 192 15.25 8.68 3.17
C LYS A 192 15.22 9.36 1.82
N ASN A 193 15.33 8.59 0.74
CA ASN A 193 15.50 9.19 -0.59
C ASN A 193 14.83 8.32 -1.66
N GLY A 194 14.08 8.95 -2.56
CA GLY A 194 13.52 8.31 -3.73
C GLY A 194 12.04 8.58 -3.95
N ALA A 195 11.53 8.03 -5.03
CA ALA A 195 10.12 8.13 -5.39
C ALA A 195 9.25 7.23 -4.51
N VAL A 196 8.03 7.69 -4.22
CA VAL A 196 6.99 6.94 -3.54
C VAL A 196 5.69 7.06 -4.33
N ASN A 197 5.03 5.93 -4.56
CA ASN A 197 3.68 5.90 -5.08
C ASN A 197 2.70 5.93 -3.90
N ILE A 198 1.63 6.67 -4.02
CA ILE A 198 0.73 7.01 -2.91
C ILE A 198 -0.71 6.76 -3.33
N GLU A 199 -1.45 6.06 -2.48
CA GLU A 199 -2.89 5.94 -2.58
C GLU A 199 -3.53 6.38 -1.26
N VAL A 200 -4.62 7.15 -1.35
CA VAL A 200 -5.33 7.67 -0.19
C VAL A 200 -6.83 7.53 -0.40
N ARG A 201 -7.52 7.09 0.63
CA ARG A 201 -8.98 7.19 0.75
C ARG A 201 -9.33 8.12 1.90
N THR A 202 -10.44 8.83 1.76
CA THR A 202 -11.01 9.65 2.83
C THR A 202 -12.44 9.21 3.10
N LYS A 203 -12.89 9.29 4.33
CA LYS A 203 -14.31 9.13 4.67
C LYS A 203 -15.01 10.49 4.68
N ASP A 204 -16.36 10.47 4.67
CA ASP A 204 -17.18 11.68 4.82
C ASP A 204 -16.91 12.44 6.11
N SER A 205 -16.44 11.74 7.15
CA SER A 205 -15.99 12.30 8.43
C SER A 205 -14.67 13.07 8.36
N GLY A 206 -13.98 13.05 7.20
CA GLY A 206 -12.67 13.68 7.00
C GLY A 206 -11.48 12.80 7.42
N GLU A 207 -11.71 11.57 7.86
CA GLU A 207 -10.64 10.62 8.19
C GLU A 207 -9.85 10.24 6.95
N VAL A 208 -8.53 10.29 7.08
CA VAL A 208 -7.57 9.94 6.00
C VAL A 208 -7.04 8.53 6.23
N TYR A 209 -7.11 7.71 5.20
CA TYR A 209 -6.57 6.35 5.16
C TYR A 209 -5.50 6.26 4.08
N ILE A 210 -4.24 6.06 4.47
CA ILE A 210 -3.14 5.77 3.54
C ILE A 210 -3.23 4.29 3.17
N MET A 211 -3.29 3.99 1.86
CA MET A 211 -3.61 2.65 1.36
C MET A 211 -2.38 1.84 0.97
#